data_8bd96f18d0df0b4df9bf6322718ecfc5
#
_entry.id   8bd96f18d0df0b4df9bf6322718ecfc5
#
_cell.length_a   1.000
_cell.length_b   1.000
_cell.length_c   1.000
_cell.angle_alpha   90.00
_cell.angle_beta   90.00
_cell.angle_gamma   90.00
#
_symmetry.space_group_name_H-M   'P 1'
#
loop_
_entity.id
_entity.type
_entity.pdbx_description
1 polymer ?
#
loop_
_entity_poly.entity_id
_entity_poly.type
_entity_poly.pdbx_seq_one_letter_code
_entity_poly.pdbx_strand_id
1 'polypeptide(L)'
;MQSVLVVDDNPVNLKMIQEILKDMYKVYPAPSGERAINFLERTIPDLILLDIEMPGMNGLAVINRLKQDARWLEIPVIFLTVLDDRVKEEQAFQMGAVDYIHKPVSAGVMLKRIHLHIELQKYRKTLEKLVEVKTNQLLRSQDTILEILVNVTSYRDNATGGHIQRTSFFTERIVNCLFEIGLHRYRLNRNYADNIIKSAKLHDIGKVGISDTILLKPGRLSEWEYKEIKKHTTLGAKMIDDAMRELGDDSTFLLVAKEIVYSHHEWWNGRGYPLGISGEDIPLSGRIMAVSDVYDALVSDRPYKKAYTHDQAMEIMREESGTHFDPYLMKIINNIMQEFAEVASQIQENTFELV
;
A
#
# COMPACT_ATOMS: atom_id res chain seq x y z
N MET A 1 19.03 14.08 -27.06
CA MET A 1 20.47 14.15 -26.82
C MET A 1 20.68 14.37 -25.34
N GLN A 2 21.51 13.54 -24.69
CA GLN A 2 21.79 13.64 -23.25
C GLN A 2 22.58 14.91 -22.96
N SER A 3 22.43 15.49 -21.78
CA SER A 3 22.93 16.80 -21.41
C SER A 3 23.96 16.72 -20.27
N VAL A 4 25.01 17.49 -20.40
CA VAL A 4 26.08 17.56 -19.39
C VAL A 4 26.27 19.03 -18.99
N LEU A 5 26.17 19.31 -17.70
CA LEU A 5 26.55 20.60 -17.13
C LEU A 5 28.03 20.54 -16.77
N VAL A 6 28.81 21.47 -17.30
CA VAL A 6 30.27 21.60 -17.06
C VAL A 6 30.53 22.85 -16.24
N VAL A 7 31.07 22.69 -15.05
CA VAL A 7 31.33 23.77 -14.11
C VAL A 7 32.81 23.86 -13.84
N ASP A 8 33.45 24.94 -14.30
CA ASP A 8 34.87 25.24 -14.17
C ASP A 8 35.05 26.77 -14.32
N ASP A 9 35.83 27.39 -13.46
CA ASP A 9 36.05 28.85 -13.51
C ASP A 9 36.99 29.28 -14.62
N ASN A 10 37.76 28.34 -15.18
CA ASN A 10 38.69 28.61 -16.28
C ASN A 10 37.98 28.49 -17.65
N PRO A 11 37.85 29.62 -18.42
CA PRO A 11 37.16 29.59 -19.70
C PRO A 11 37.83 28.69 -20.74
N VAL A 12 39.15 28.47 -20.62
CA VAL A 12 39.89 27.56 -21.51
C VAL A 12 39.48 26.12 -21.29
N ASN A 13 39.34 25.69 -20.02
CA ASN A 13 38.86 24.37 -19.69
C ASN A 13 37.42 24.16 -20.16
N LEU A 14 36.52 25.11 -19.90
CA LEU A 14 35.14 25.04 -20.37
C LEU A 14 35.08 24.85 -21.90
N LYS A 15 35.83 25.64 -22.66
CA LYS A 15 35.87 25.55 -24.13
C LYS A 15 36.44 24.23 -24.61
N MET A 16 37.54 23.75 -24.00
CA MET A 16 38.14 22.46 -24.31
C MET A 16 37.15 21.30 -24.05
N ILE A 17 36.51 21.26 -22.88
CA ILE A 17 35.56 20.21 -22.54
C ILE A 17 34.33 20.27 -23.46
N GLN A 18 33.82 21.45 -23.78
CA GLN A 18 32.74 21.63 -24.76
C GLN A 18 33.10 21.02 -26.13
N GLU A 19 34.30 21.30 -26.64
CA GLU A 19 34.77 20.74 -27.92
C GLU A 19 34.86 19.21 -27.89
N ILE A 20 35.29 18.61 -26.76
CA ILE A 20 35.36 17.16 -26.59
C ILE A 20 33.98 16.52 -26.59
N LEU A 21 32.99 17.19 -26.00
CA LEU A 21 31.67 16.60 -25.73
C LEU A 21 30.59 16.93 -26.76
N LYS A 22 30.75 17.99 -27.57
CA LYS A 22 29.68 18.57 -28.42
C LYS A 22 29.04 17.60 -29.41
N ASP A 23 29.76 16.60 -29.87
CA ASP A 23 29.27 15.66 -30.90
C ASP A 23 28.38 14.56 -30.25
N MET A 24 28.50 14.32 -28.92
CA MET A 24 27.80 13.26 -28.23
C MET A 24 26.76 13.78 -27.23
N TYR A 25 26.98 14.96 -26.64
CA TYR A 25 26.19 15.52 -25.56
C TYR A 25 25.80 16.96 -25.80
N LYS A 26 24.66 17.38 -25.26
CA LYS A 26 24.30 18.79 -25.15
C LYS A 26 25.01 19.37 -23.93
N VAL A 27 25.99 20.26 -24.19
CA VAL A 27 26.86 20.79 -23.13
C VAL A 27 26.39 22.17 -22.68
N TYR A 28 26.27 22.32 -21.36
CA TYR A 28 25.95 23.58 -20.72
C TYR A 28 27.14 24.04 -19.87
N PRO A 29 27.84 25.14 -20.25
CA PRO A 29 28.95 25.66 -19.47
C PRO A 29 28.44 26.54 -18.32
N ALA A 30 29.04 26.43 -17.14
CA ALA A 30 28.84 27.30 -16.00
C ALA A 30 30.22 27.77 -15.46
N PRO A 31 30.51 29.06 -15.45
CA PRO A 31 31.81 29.59 -15.04
C PRO A 31 31.94 29.77 -13.54
N SER A 32 30.97 29.33 -12.73
CA SER A 32 31.07 29.31 -11.26
C SER A 32 30.00 28.41 -10.66
N GLY A 33 30.16 28.06 -9.37
CA GLY A 33 29.18 27.28 -8.61
C GLY A 33 27.80 27.95 -8.55
N GLU A 34 27.75 29.27 -8.37
CA GLU A 34 26.49 30.02 -8.33
C GLU A 34 25.74 29.97 -9.68
N ARG A 35 26.47 30.02 -10.79
CA ARG A 35 25.89 29.88 -12.13
C ARG A 35 25.37 28.47 -12.37
N ALA A 36 26.05 27.47 -11.83
CA ALA A 36 25.61 26.08 -11.89
C ALA A 36 24.27 25.89 -11.12
N ILE A 37 24.18 26.40 -9.91
CA ILE A 37 22.92 26.33 -9.12
C ILE A 37 21.78 27.06 -9.82
N ASN A 38 22.01 28.28 -10.31
CA ASN A 38 21.00 29.04 -11.06
C ASN A 38 20.53 28.34 -12.35
N PHE A 39 21.42 27.58 -13.00
CA PHE A 39 21.06 26.76 -14.16
C PHE A 39 20.16 25.59 -13.74
N LEU A 40 20.49 24.92 -12.64
CA LEU A 40 19.77 23.75 -12.12
C LEU A 40 18.34 24.07 -11.68
N GLU A 41 18.08 25.29 -11.27
CA GLU A 41 16.71 25.74 -10.98
C GLU A 41 15.78 25.72 -12.21
N ARG A 42 16.35 25.76 -13.42
CA ARG A 42 15.59 25.80 -14.69
C ARG A 42 15.70 24.53 -15.51
N THR A 43 16.82 23.80 -15.37
CA THR A 43 17.12 22.65 -16.22
C THR A 43 17.90 21.61 -15.42
N ILE A 44 17.46 20.36 -15.48
CA ILE A 44 18.11 19.22 -14.81
C ILE A 44 18.96 18.52 -15.88
N PRO A 45 20.32 18.51 -15.77
CA PRO A 45 21.20 17.79 -16.67
C PRO A 45 21.23 16.31 -16.33
N ASP A 46 21.67 15.47 -17.27
CA ASP A 46 21.86 14.04 -17.06
C ASP A 46 23.15 13.74 -16.25
N LEU A 47 24.12 14.67 -16.24
CA LEU A 47 25.38 14.57 -15.50
C LEU A 47 25.98 15.95 -15.28
N ILE A 48 26.72 16.11 -14.17
CA ILE A 48 27.52 17.31 -13.86
C ILE A 48 29.00 16.95 -13.83
N LEU A 49 29.80 17.64 -14.64
CA LEU A 49 31.24 17.72 -14.46
C LEU A 49 31.55 18.96 -13.63
N LEU A 50 32.24 18.81 -12.51
CA LEU A 50 32.38 19.86 -11.51
C LEU A 50 33.84 20.01 -11.08
N ASP A 51 34.42 21.18 -11.34
CA ASP A 51 35.73 21.50 -10.77
C ASP A 51 35.62 21.65 -9.24
N ILE A 52 36.59 21.11 -8.53
CA ILE A 52 36.66 21.24 -7.07
C ILE A 52 37.10 22.66 -6.68
N GLU A 53 38.12 23.18 -7.34
CA GLU A 53 38.76 24.45 -6.99
C GLU A 53 38.22 25.59 -7.85
N MET A 54 37.29 26.32 -7.31
CA MET A 54 36.73 27.51 -7.94
C MET A 54 36.63 28.66 -6.92
N PRO A 55 36.82 29.91 -7.33
CA PRO A 55 36.61 31.06 -6.46
C PRO A 55 35.13 31.21 -6.10
N GLY A 56 34.86 31.69 -4.89
CA GLY A 56 33.50 31.81 -4.36
C GLY A 56 32.91 30.46 -3.91
N MET A 57 31.86 29.99 -4.58
CA MET A 57 31.26 28.68 -4.31
C MET A 57 32.09 27.58 -4.99
N ASN A 58 32.93 26.88 -4.23
CA ASN A 58 33.77 25.77 -4.73
C ASN A 58 32.91 24.51 -5.01
N GLY A 59 33.52 23.50 -5.67
CA GLY A 59 32.80 22.28 -6.07
C GLY A 59 32.22 21.50 -4.89
N LEU A 60 32.87 21.48 -3.71
CA LEU A 60 32.36 20.81 -2.52
C LEU A 60 31.11 21.54 -1.97
N ALA A 61 31.06 22.85 -2.02
CA ALA A 61 29.86 23.61 -1.65
C ALA A 61 28.70 23.37 -2.64
N VAL A 62 28.99 23.25 -3.93
CA VAL A 62 28.00 22.92 -4.95
C VAL A 62 27.40 21.55 -4.70
N ILE A 63 28.19 20.49 -4.53
CA ILE A 63 27.64 19.14 -4.30
C ILE A 63 26.85 19.06 -3.00
N ASN A 64 27.29 19.73 -1.94
CA ASN A 64 26.52 19.81 -0.69
C ASN A 64 25.15 20.45 -0.91
N ARG A 65 25.07 21.49 -1.72
CA ARG A 65 23.79 22.12 -2.08
C ARG A 65 22.90 21.19 -2.90
N LEU A 66 23.50 20.43 -3.83
CA LEU A 66 22.76 19.43 -4.64
C LEU A 66 22.13 18.34 -3.76
N LYS A 67 22.85 17.87 -2.75
CA LYS A 67 22.37 16.80 -1.86
C LYS A 67 21.28 17.25 -0.87
N GLN A 68 21.07 18.54 -0.71
CA GLN A 68 19.99 19.10 0.13
C GLN A 68 18.67 19.29 -0.61
N ASP A 69 18.66 19.21 -1.94
CA ASP A 69 17.44 19.39 -2.75
C ASP A 69 17.07 18.06 -3.43
N ALA A 70 15.87 17.57 -3.14
CA ALA A 70 15.37 16.30 -3.68
C ALA A 70 15.34 16.26 -5.22
N ARG A 71 15.21 17.41 -5.89
CA ARG A 71 15.19 17.51 -7.34
C ARG A 71 16.54 17.18 -7.98
N TRP A 72 17.64 17.41 -7.26
CA TRP A 72 19.01 17.31 -7.76
C TRP A 72 19.79 16.17 -7.16
N LEU A 73 19.26 15.55 -6.09
CA LEU A 73 19.91 14.50 -5.29
C LEU A 73 20.46 13.35 -6.15
N GLU A 74 19.76 13.03 -7.23
CA GLU A 74 20.09 11.89 -8.08
C GLU A 74 21.00 12.21 -9.27
N ILE A 75 21.33 13.49 -9.51
CA ILE A 75 22.18 13.86 -10.63
C ILE A 75 23.59 13.34 -10.35
N PRO A 76 24.19 12.52 -11.24
CA PRO A 76 25.54 12.05 -11.07
C PRO A 76 26.54 13.22 -11.22
N VAL A 77 27.44 13.36 -10.25
CA VAL A 77 28.48 14.37 -10.23
C VAL A 77 29.84 13.69 -10.38
N ILE A 78 30.58 14.08 -11.40
CA ILE A 78 31.99 13.70 -11.61
C ILE A 78 32.85 14.91 -11.33
N PHE A 79 33.78 14.79 -10.39
CA PHE A 79 34.71 15.87 -10.09
C PHE A 79 35.86 15.95 -11.11
N LEU A 80 36.28 17.16 -11.42
CA LEU A 80 37.54 17.45 -12.07
C LEU A 80 38.57 17.85 -11.01
N THR A 81 39.68 17.13 -10.87
CA THR A 81 40.66 17.36 -9.81
C THR A 81 42.09 17.39 -10.34
N VAL A 82 42.97 18.05 -9.64
CA VAL A 82 44.43 18.03 -9.92
C VAL A 82 45.05 16.81 -9.27
N LEU A 83 46.02 16.14 -9.91
CA LEU A 83 46.80 15.02 -9.37
C LEU A 83 47.45 15.45 -8.05
N ASP A 84 47.30 14.65 -6.96
CA ASP A 84 47.95 14.69 -5.67
C ASP A 84 47.09 15.05 -4.43
N ASP A 85 45.80 15.13 -4.52
CA ASP A 85 45.00 15.43 -3.32
C ASP A 85 44.02 14.28 -2.95
N ARG A 86 44.60 13.14 -2.48
CA ARG A 86 43.82 11.97 -2.01
C ARG A 86 42.80 12.32 -0.95
N VAL A 87 43.07 13.33 -0.12
CA VAL A 87 42.13 13.78 0.93
C VAL A 87 40.90 14.40 0.32
N LYS A 88 41.02 15.20 -0.75
CA LYS A 88 39.90 15.79 -1.46
C LYS A 88 39.10 14.75 -2.25
N GLU A 89 39.77 13.72 -2.78
CA GLU A 89 39.09 12.61 -3.48
C GLU A 89 38.20 11.82 -2.50
N GLU A 90 38.70 11.45 -1.32
CA GLU A 90 37.93 10.78 -0.29
C GLU A 90 36.74 11.63 0.19
N GLN A 91 36.97 12.94 0.39
CA GLN A 91 35.90 13.87 0.76
C GLN A 91 34.83 13.96 -0.34
N ALA A 92 35.23 14.02 -1.61
CA ALA A 92 34.31 14.07 -2.73
C ALA A 92 33.38 12.84 -2.79
N PHE A 93 33.92 11.63 -2.59
CA PHE A 93 33.11 10.41 -2.51
C PHE A 93 32.19 10.39 -1.29
N GLN A 94 32.68 10.80 -0.10
CA GLN A 94 31.84 10.90 1.10
C GLN A 94 30.68 11.88 0.93
N MET A 95 30.87 12.92 0.10
CA MET A 95 29.80 13.87 -0.24
C MET A 95 28.88 13.39 -1.35
N GLY A 96 29.08 12.18 -1.90
CA GLY A 96 28.18 11.55 -2.85
C GLY A 96 28.50 11.84 -4.32
N ALA A 97 29.75 12.19 -4.66
CA ALA A 97 30.22 12.14 -6.04
C ALA A 97 30.27 10.69 -6.54
N VAL A 98 29.99 10.48 -7.82
CA VAL A 98 30.00 9.14 -8.42
C VAL A 98 31.36 8.76 -8.99
N ASP A 99 32.21 9.75 -9.32
CA ASP A 99 33.53 9.55 -9.90
C ASP A 99 34.35 10.85 -9.87
N TYR A 100 35.65 10.76 -10.28
CA TYR A 100 36.50 11.89 -10.50
C TYR A 100 37.37 11.72 -11.77
N ILE A 101 37.85 12.81 -12.35
CA ILE A 101 38.73 12.84 -13.51
C ILE A 101 39.90 13.76 -13.20
N HIS A 102 41.12 13.23 -13.33
CA HIS A 102 42.33 14.05 -13.13
C HIS A 102 42.59 15.01 -14.27
N LYS A 103 42.99 16.22 -13.91
CA LYS A 103 43.57 17.21 -14.83
C LYS A 103 45.08 16.94 -15.00
N PRO A 104 45.67 16.98 -16.23
CA PRO A 104 45.04 17.34 -17.50
C PRO A 104 44.06 16.27 -18.03
N VAL A 105 42.92 16.73 -18.52
CA VAL A 105 41.80 15.84 -18.88
C VAL A 105 42.11 15.06 -20.16
N SER A 106 42.09 13.74 -20.07
CA SER A 106 42.15 12.85 -21.23
C SER A 106 40.75 12.70 -21.85
N ALA A 107 40.57 13.14 -23.12
CA ALA A 107 39.30 13.09 -23.82
C ALA A 107 38.65 11.68 -23.80
N GLY A 108 39.45 10.64 -24.09
CA GLY A 108 38.96 9.26 -24.12
C GLY A 108 38.49 8.74 -22.74
N VAL A 109 39.21 9.11 -21.67
CA VAL A 109 38.81 8.73 -20.28
C VAL A 109 37.55 9.46 -19.88
N MET A 110 37.48 10.77 -20.13
CA MET A 110 36.30 11.58 -19.78
C MET A 110 35.05 11.08 -20.48
N LEU A 111 35.11 10.85 -21.79
CA LEU A 111 33.96 10.35 -22.57
C LEU A 111 33.48 9.00 -22.05
N LYS A 112 34.37 8.06 -21.73
CA LYS A 112 34.02 6.75 -21.19
C LYS A 112 33.36 6.86 -19.80
N ARG A 113 33.88 7.70 -18.90
CA ARG A 113 33.31 7.89 -17.57
C ARG A 113 31.95 8.54 -17.61
N ILE A 114 31.80 9.61 -18.40
CA ILE A 114 30.51 10.27 -18.60
C ILE A 114 29.46 9.27 -19.14
N HIS A 115 29.83 8.55 -20.20
CA HIS A 115 28.95 7.55 -20.82
C HIS A 115 28.53 6.48 -19.80
N LEU A 116 29.49 5.93 -19.02
CA LEU A 116 29.21 4.92 -18.02
C LEU A 116 28.21 5.41 -16.99
N HIS A 117 28.44 6.60 -16.40
CA HIS A 117 27.58 7.09 -15.33
C HIS A 117 26.19 7.52 -15.82
N ILE A 118 26.08 8.06 -17.03
CA ILE A 118 24.79 8.37 -17.64
C ILE A 118 23.99 7.06 -17.93
N GLU A 119 24.65 6.03 -18.47
CA GLU A 119 23.99 4.74 -18.73
C GLU A 119 23.58 4.04 -17.41
N LEU A 120 24.44 4.03 -16.38
CA LEU A 120 24.12 3.49 -15.06
C LEU A 120 22.89 4.20 -14.47
N GLN A 121 22.81 5.51 -14.54
CA GLN A 121 21.67 6.28 -14.06
C GLN A 121 20.38 5.93 -14.83
N LYS A 122 20.48 5.78 -16.15
CA LYS A 122 19.37 5.37 -17.00
C LYS A 122 18.87 3.95 -16.67
N TYR A 123 19.80 3.00 -16.49
CA TYR A 123 19.47 1.64 -16.06
C TYR A 123 18.79 1.63 -14.70
N ARG A 124 19.32 2.39 -13.72
CA ARG A 124 18.70 2.51 -12.40
C ARG A 124 17.26 2.99 -12.48
N LYS A 125 17.01 4.10 -13.17
CA LYS A 125 15.66 4.65 -13.36
C LYS A 125 14.72 3.68 -14.08
N THR A 126 15.24 2.94 -15.06
CA THR A 126 14.46 1.93 -15.79
C THR A 126 14.08 0.76 -14.88
N LEU A 127 15.02 0.28 -14.04
CA LEU A 127 14.77 -0.79 -13.09
C LEU A 127 13.76 -0.37 -12.01
N GLU A 128 13.92 0.83 -11.45
CA GLU A 128 12.98 1.39 -10.45
C GLU A 128 11.55 1.43 -11.02
N LYS A 129 11.39 1.96 -12.24
CA LYS A 129 10.09 1.98 -12.93
C LYS A 129 9.56 0.58 -13.23
N LEU A 130 10.42 -0.36 -13.62
CA LEU A 130 10.01 -1.75 -13.89
C LEU A 130 9.55 -2.44 -12.60
N VAL A 131 10.27 -2.24 -11.49
CA VAL A 131 9.89 -2.75 -10.16
C VAL A 131 8.53 -2.19 -9.77
N GLU A 132 8.31 -0.88 -9.89
CA GLU A 132 7.01 -0.26 -9.59
C GLU A 132 5.88 -0.86 -10.44
N VAL A 133 6.07 -0.97 -11.75
CA VAL A 133 5.07 -1.55 -12.67
C VAL A 133 4.79 -3.01 -12.32
N LYS A 134 5.83 -3.82 -12.03
CA LYS A 134 5.67 -5.23 -11.68
C LYS A 134 5.00 -5.42 -10.33
N THR A 135 5.36 -4.61 -9.33
CA THR A 135 4.69 -4.62 -8.03
C THR A 135 3.20 -4.30 -8.16
N ASN A 136 2.86 -3.26 -8.93
CA ASN A 136 1.47 -2.90 -9.17
C ASN A 136 0.70 -3.99 -9.96
N GLN A 137 1.35 -4.67 -10.90
CA GLN A 137 0.74 -5.81 -11.61
C GLN A 137 0.46 -6.99 -10.67
N LEU A 138 1.41 -7.32 -9.78
CA LEU A 138 1.23 -8.38 -8.78
C LEU A 138 0.09 -8.08 -7.82
N LEU A 139 0.02 -6.85 -7.29
CA LEU A 139 -1.07 -6.44 -6.40
C LEU A 139 -2.44 -6.56 -7.09
N ARG A 140 -2.57 -6.07 -8.32
CA ARG A 140 -3.82 -6.22 -9.10
C ARG A 140 -4.17 -7.68 -9.37
N SER A 141 -3.18 -8.52 -9.66
CA SER A 141 -3.42 -9.96 -9.87
C SER A 141 -3.90 -10.65 -8.59
N GLN A 142 -3.32 -10.30 -7.44
CA GLN A 142 -3.78 -10.80 -6.13
C GLN A 142 -5.22 -10.37 -5.85
N ASP A 143 -5.55 -9.09 -6.04
CA ASP A 143 -6.91 -8.58 -5.84
C ASP A 143 -7.92 -9.32 -6.75
N THR A 144 -7.57 -9.53 -8.03
CA THR A 144 -8.42 -10.26 -8.97
C THR A 144 -8.64 -11.72 -8.56
N ILE A 145 -7.60 -12.41 -8.08
CA ILE A 145 -7.72 -13.79 -7.59
C ILE A 145 -8.62 -13.84 -6.36
N LEU A 146 -8.46 -12.91 -5.43
CA LEU A 146 -9.35 -12.79 -4.26
C LEU A 146 -10.81 -12.57 -4.68
N GLU A 147 -11.08 -11.71 -5.65
CA GLU A 147 -12.43 -11.51 -6.17
C GLU A 147 -13.01 -12.77 -6.82
N ILE A 148 -12.22 -13.52 -7.56
CA ILE A 148 -12.66 -14.81 -8.13
C ILE A 148 -13.02 -15.79 -7.02
N LEU A 149 -12.18 -15.95 -6.01
CA LEU A 149 -12.44 -16.86 -4.87
C LEU A 149 -13.70 -16.46 -4.11
N VAL A 150 -13.87 -15.17 -3.85
CA VAL A 150 -15.06 -14.60 -3.23
C VAL A 150 -16.31 -14.85 -4.05
N ASN A 151 -16.25 -14.65 -5.35
CA ASN A 151 -17.40 -14.91 -6.24
C ASN A 151 -17.76 -16.40 -6.28
N VAL A 152 -16.79 -17.31 -6.31
CA VAL A 152 -17.04 -18.76 -6.25
C VAL A 152 -17.76 -19.16 -4.96
N THR A 153 -17.36 -18.58 -3.81
CA THR A 153 -18.05 -18.85 -2.53
C THR A 153 -19.45 -18.30 -2.51
N SER A 154 -19.65 -17.08 -3.02
CA SER A 154 -20.96 -16.41 -3.07
C SER A 154 -21.95 -17.14 -3.99
N TYR A 155 -21.48 -17.68 -5.13
CA TYR A 155 -22.32 -18.48 -6.03
C TYR A 155 -22.91 -19.73 -5.35
N ARG A 156 -22.18 -20.32 -4.39
CA ARG A 156 -22.64 -21.50 -3.63
C ARG A 156 -23.63 -21.16 -2.55
N ASP A 157 -23.52 -19.98 -1.92
CA ASP A 157 -24.28 -19.62 -0.72
C ASP A 157 -25.67 -19.01 -1.06
N ASN A 158 -26.04 -18.82 -2.36
CA ASN A 158 -27.16 -17.97 -2.75
C ASN A 158 -27.16 -16.61 -2.01
N ALA A 159 -26.04 -16.25 -1.41
CA ALA A 159 -25.87 -14.92 -0.85
C ALA A 159 -26.07 -13.93 -2.00
N THR A 160 -27.01 -13.04 -1.88
CA THR A 160 -27.23 -12.00 -2.89
C THR A 160 -25.89 -11.33 -3.16
N GLY A 161 -25.49 -11.27 -4.45
CA GLY A 161 -24.14 -10.85 -4.88
C GLY A 161 -23.65 -9.49 -4.33
N GLY A 162 -24.52 -8.74 -3.66
CA GLY A 162 -24.21 -7.51 -2.96
C GLY A 162 -23.68 -7.67 -1.53
N HIS A 163 -23.85 -8.80 -0.85
CA HIS A 163 -23.47 -8.96 0.55
C HIS A 163 -21.98 -8.68 0.81
N ILE A 164 -21.10 -9.27 0.03
CA ILE A 164 -19.65 -9.11 0.21
C ILE A 164 -19.19 -7.70 -0.09
N GLN A 165 -19.75 -7.05 -1.11
CA GLN A 165 -19.46 -5.65 -1.41
C GLN A 165 -19.91 -4.74 -0.26
N ARG A 166 -21.11 -4.96 0.29
CA ARG A 166 -21.67 -4.17 1.39
C ARG A 166 -20.88 -4.35 2.68
N THR A 167 -20.62 -5.59 3.10
CA THR A 167 -19.85 -5.88 4.32
C THR A 167 -18.41 -5.36 4.21
N SER A 168 -17.80 -5.43 3.02
CA SER A 168 -16.48 -4.83 2.78
C SER A 168 -16.52 -3.32 2.90
N PHE A 169 -17.52 -2.66 2.32
CA PHE A 169 -17.71 -1.22 2.44
C PHE A 169 -17.89 -0.79 3.91
N PHE A 170 -18.77 -1.46 4.64
CA PHE A 170 -19.01 -1.14 6.05
C PHE A 170 -17.73 -1.33 6.89
N THR A 171 -17.00 -2.41 6.65
CA THR A 171 -15.71 -2.65 7.30
C THR A 171 -14.71 -1.55 7.00
N GLU A 172 -14.59 -1.13 5.73
CA GLU A 172 -13.71 -0.04 5.32
C GLU A 172 -14.06 1.28 6.02
N ARG A 173 -15.36 1.62 6.08
CA ARG A 173 -15.81 2.85 6.76
C ARG A 173 -15.49 2.82 8.25
N ILE A 174 -15.71 1.70 8.92
CA ILE A 174 -15.38 1.55 10.36
C ILE A 174 -13.87 1.71 10.56
N VAL A 175 -13.05 0.99 9.78
CA VAL A 175 -11.59 1.01 9.90
C VAL A 175 -11.03 2.42 9.65
N ASN A 176 -11.50 3.11 8.62
CA ASN A 176 -11.06 4.48 8.30
C ASN A 176 -11.45 5.45 9.42
N CYS A 177 -12.66 5.37 9.96
CA CYS A 177 -13.08 6.19 11.08
C CYS A 177 -12.21 5.95 12.33
N LEU A 178 -11.91 4.69 12.66
CA LEU A 178 -11.03 4.34 13.77
C LEU A 178 -9.62 4.88 13.58
N PHE A 179 -9.12 4.85 12.35
CA PHE A 179 -7.80 5.36 12.00
C PHE A 179 -7.72 6.89 12.09
N GLU A 180 -8.73 7.61 11.58
CA GLU A 180 -8.83 9.07 11.63
C GLU A 180 -8.93 9.63 13.06
N ILE A 181 -9.68 8.96 13.92
CA ILE A 181 -9.84 9.35 15.33
C ILE A 181 -8.55 9.11 16.14
N GLY A 182 -7.59 8.35 15.59
CA GLY A 182 -6.29 8.11 16.22
C GLY A 182 -6.37 7.39 17.56
N LEU A 183 -7.33 6.47 17.72
CA LEU A 183 -7.55 5.75 18.97
C LEU A 183 -6.39 4.79 19.27
N HIS A 184 -5.46 5.23 20.11
CA HIS A 184 -4.33 4.44 20.63
C HIS A 184 -4.78 3.12 21.29
N ARG A 185 -6.01 3.05 21.79
CA ARG A 185 -6.57 1.85 22.41
C ARG A 185 -6.51 0.62 21.51
N TYR A 186 -6.84 0.78 20.22
CA TYR A 186 -6.91 -0.35 19.30
C TYR A 186 -5.57 -0.67 18.61
N ARG A 187 -4.50 0.09 18.88
CA ARG A 187 -3.15 -0.10 18.26
C ARG A 187 -3.20 -0.27 16.75
N LEU A 188 -4.16 0.40 16.10
CA LEU A 188 -4.38 0.29 14.67
C LEU A 188 -3.28 1.04 13.92
N ASN A 189 -2.39 0.31 13.25
CA ASN A 189 -1.44 0.88 12.30
C ASN A 189 -1.99 0.74 10.87
N ARG A 190 -1.42 1.48 9.92
CA ARG A 190 -1.90 1.51 8.54
C ARG A 190 -1.92 0.13 7.88
N ASN A 191 -0.85 -0.65 8.06
CA ASN A 191 -0.76 -1.98 7.49
C ASN A 191 -1.86 -2.93 8.02
N TYR A 192 -2.12 -2.91 9.34
CA TYR A 192 -3.19 -3.72 9.92
C TYR A 192 -4.57 -3.25 9.46
N ALA A 193 -4.80 -1.94 9.36
CA ALA A 193 -6.03 -1.35 8.82
C ALA A 193 -6.30 -1.81 7.38
N ASP A 194 -5.31 -1.68 6.50
CA ASP A 194 -5.42 -2.08 5.09
C ASP A 194 -5.67 -3.60 4.95
N ASN A 195 -5.04 -4.41 5.81
CA ASN A 195 -5.26 -5.85 5.82
C ASN A 195 -6.66 -6.23 6.33
N ILE A 196 -7.23 -5.54 7.33
CA ILE A 196 -8.64 -5.76 7.75
C ILE A 196 -9.59 -5.51 6.58
N ILE A 197 -9.43 -4.39 5.89
CA ILE A 197 -10.29 -4.01 4.76
C ILE A 197 -10.24 -5.07 3.65
N LYS A 198 -9.02 -5.50 3.27
CA LYS A 198 -8.83 -6.51 2.23
C LYS A 198 -9.37 -7.88 2.62
N SER A 199 -9.17 -8.28 3.89
CA SER A 199 -9.52 -9.61 4.38
C SER A 199 -11.02 -9.77 4.69
N ALA A 200 -11.77 -8.68 4.84
CA ALA A 200 -13.22 -8.71 5.11
C ALA A 200 -13.99 -9.56 4.08
N LYS A 201 -13.55 -9.53 2.82
CA LYS A 201 -14.14 -10.32 1.74
C LYS A 201 -14.06 -11.84 1.96
N LEU A 202 -13.13 -12.30 2.81
CA LEU A 202 -12.87 -13.72 3.05
C LEU A 202 -13.57 -14.29 4.28
N HIS A 203 -14.35 -13.49 5.04
CA HIS A 203 -14.91 -13.92 6.33
C HIS A 203 -15.64 -15.26 6.25
N ASP A 204 -16.32 -15.53 5.16
CA ASP A 204 -17.13 -16.70 4.90
C ASP A 204 -16.49 -17.76 3.97
N ILE A 205 -15.18 -17.66 3.68
CA ILE A 205 -14.49 -18.56 2.73
C ILE A 205 -14.66 -20.04 3.10
N GLY A 206 -14.78 -20.37 4.37
CA GLY A 206 -14.95 -21.73 4.84
C GLY A 206 -16.32 -22.37 4.52
N LYS A 207 -17.30 -21.59 4.06
CA LYS A 207 -18.59 -22.13 3.57
C LYS A 207 -18.42 -23.08 2.38
N VAL A 208 -17.29 -22.97 1.65
CA VAL A 208 -16.91 -23.94 0.60
C VAL A 208 -16.86 -25.38 1.13
N GLY A 209 -16.51 -25.58 2.41
CA GLY A 209 -16.46 -26.88 3.05
C GLY A 209 -17.79 -27.39 3.62
N ILE A 210 -18.87 -26.61 3.55
CA ILE A 210 -20.20 -26.97 4.05
C ILE A 210 -21.01 -27.67 2.94
N SER A 211 -21.77 -28.72 3.32
CA SER A 211 -22.63 -29.44 2.38
C SER A 211 -23.74 -28.53 1.84
N ASP A 212 -24.02 -28.63 0.53
CA ASP A 212 -25.11 -27.90 -0.14
C ASP A 212 -26.48 -28.23 0.45
N THR A 213 -26.69 -29.43 0.99
CA THR A 213 -27.92 -29.82 1.66
C THR A 213 -28.21 -29.02 2.92
N ILE A 214 -27.19 -28.46 3.54
CA ILE A 214 -27.30 -27.59 4.73
C ILE A 214 -27.28 -26.13 4.29
N LEU A 215 -26.32 -25.76 3.44
CA LEU A 215 -26.08 -24.39 3.01
C LEU A 215 -27.29 -23.81 2.26
N LEU A 216 -27.87 -24.62 1.37
CA LEU A 216 -29.01 -24.21 0.51
C LEU A 216 -30.37 -24.66 1.03
N LYS A 217 -30.46 -25.11 2.28
CA LYS A 217 -31.70 -25.62 2.83
C LYS A 217 -32.78 -24.56 2.85
N PRO A 218 -33.93 -24.79 2.19
CA PRO A 218 -35.06 -23.88 2.27
C PRO A 218 -35.76 -24.06 3.64
N GLY A 219 -35.41 -23.23 4.63
CA GLY A 219 -36.05 -23.25 5.93
C GLY A 219 -35.10 -23.15 7.10
N ARG A 220 -35.63 -23.28 8.30
CA ARG A 220 -34.81 -23.24 9.53
C ARG A 220 -33.92 -24.47 9.61
N LEU A 221 -32.67 -24.25 10.01
CA LEU A 221 -31.72 -25.32 10.30
C LEU A 221 -32.12 -26.01 11.59
N SER A 222 -32.00 -27.35 11.65
CA SER A 222 -32.04 -28.09 12.91
C SER A 222 -30.80 -27.77 13.77
N GLU A 223 -30.81 -28.16 15.04
CA GLU A 223 -29.67 -27.94 15.93
C GLU A 223 -28.39 -28.58 15.40
N TRP A 224 -28.49 -29.77 14.79
CA TRP A 224 -27.35 -30.44 14.20
C TRP A 224 -26.84 -29.69 12.96
N GLU A 225 -27.72 -29.31 12.06
CA GLU A 225 -27.35 -28.53 10.86
C GLU A 225 -26.75 -27.18 11.25
N TYR A 226 -27.27 -26.55 12.31
CA TYR A 226 -26.70 -25.31 12.83
C TYR A 226 -25.29 -25.50 13.40
N LYS A 227 -25.01 -26.65 14.03
CA LYS A 227 -23.64 -27.02 14.45
C LYS A 227 -22.72 -27.24 13.26
N GLU A 228 -23.23 -27.87 12.20
CA GLU A 228 -22.43 -28.09 10.98
C GLU A 228 -22.08 -26.77 10.25
N ILE A 229 -23.06 -25.84 10.09
CA ILE A 229 -22.77 -24.58 9.41
C ILE A 229 -21.77 -23.71 10.19
N LYS A 230 -21.77 -23.76 11.51
CA LYS A 230 -20.75 -23.05 12.33
C LYS A 230 -19.32 -23.48 12.03
N LYS A 231 -19.11 -24.68 11.49
CA LYS A 231 -17.78 -25.16 11.13
C LYS A 231 -17.12 -24.38 10.02
N HIS A 232 -17.87 -23.51 9.28
CA HIS A 232 -17.24 -22.67 8.25
C HIS A 232 -16.11 -21.82 8.82
N THR A 233 -16.22 -21.34 10.07
CA THR A 233 -15.17 -20.55 10.72
C THR A 233 -13.88 -21.36 10.92
N THR A 234 -14.00 -22.59 11.41
CA THR A 234 -12.85 -23.48 11.65
C THR A 234 -12.28 -24.05 10.34
N LEU A 235 -13.14 -24.35 9.37
CA LEU A 235 -12.72 -24.83 8.05
C LEU A 235 -11.96 -23.73 7.30
N GLY A 236 -12.49 -22.51 7.30
CA GLY A 236 -11.84 -21.37 6.66
C GLY A 236 -10.49 -21.01 7.32
N ALA A 237 -10.44 -21.00 8.66
CA ALA A 237 -9.19 -20.80 9.37
C ALA A 237 -8.14 -21.87 9.04
N LYS A 238 -8.55 -23.14 8.93
CA LYS A 238 -7.68 -24.23 8.53
C LYS A 238 -7.15 -24.04 7.10
N MET A 239 -8.00 -23.62 6.14
CA MET A 239 -7.57 -23.35 4.76
C MET A 239 -6.50 -22.25 4.72
N ILE A 240 -6.65 -21.21 5.54
CA ILE A 240 -5.65 -20.14 5.63
C ILE A 240 -4.36 -20.65 6.29
N ASP A 241 -4.44 -21.45 7.35
CA ASP A 241 -3.27 -22.05 7.99
C ASP A 241 -2.49 -22.99 7.04
N ASP A 242 -3.19 -23.74 6.19
CA ASP A 242 -2.57 -24.59 5.20
C ASP A 242 -1.80 -23.74 4.16
N ALA A 243 -2.41 -22.63 3.69
CA ALA A 243 -1.76 -21.69 2.77
C ALA A 243 -0.55 -20.99 3.40
N MET A 244 -0.62 -20.57 4.67
CA MET A 244 0.51 -19.97 5.39
C MET A 244 1.68 -20.94 5.53
N ARG A 245 1.41 -22.22 5.78
CA ARG A 245 2.46 -23.25 5.86
C ARG A 245 3.17 -23.49 4.52
N GLU A 246 2.45 -23.45 3.41
CA GLU A 246 3.04 -23.59 2.08
C GLU A 246 3.88 -22.38 1.67
N LEU A 247 3.45 -21.18 2.02
CA LEU A 247 4.19 -19.93 1.74
C LEU A 247 5.42 -19.78 2.61
N GLY A 248 5.48 -20.48 3.76
CA GLY A 248 6.61 -20.39 4.70
C GLY A 248 6.78 -18.99 5.30
N ASP A 249 5.71 -18.21 5.38
CA ASP A 249 5.79 -16.78 5.68
C ASP A 249 4.73 -16.31 6.67
N ASP A 250 5.12 -15.34 7.48
CA ASP A 250 4.26 -14.55 8.37
C ASP A 250 3.52 -13.44 7.58
N SER A 251 2.80 -13.81 6.54
CA SER A 251 2.00 -12.84 5.78
C SER A 251 0.97 -12.18 6.69
N THR A 252 1.19 -10.90 7.00
CA THR A 252 0.29 -10.12 7.86
C THR A 252 -1.14 -10.09 7.31
N PHE A 253 -1.30 -10.15 5.98
CA PHE A 253 -2.62 -10.29 5.35
C PHE A 253 -3.31 -11.60 5.72
N LEU A 254 -2.61 -12.74 5.61
CA LEU A 254 -3.20 -14.05 5.94
C LEU A 254 -3.49 -14.19 7.44
N LEU A 255 -2.64 -13.61 8.30
CA LEU A 255 -2.90 -13.57 9.74
C LEU A 255 -4.22 -12.84 10.05
N VAL A 256 -4.41 -11.65 9.47
CA VAL A 256 -5.64 -10.87 9.66
C VAL A 256 -6.86 -11.56 9.03
N ALA A 257 -6.69 -12.18 7.86
CA ALA A 257 -7.75 -12.98 7.24
C ALA A 257 -8.19 -14.14 8.15
N LYS A 258 -7.22 -14.86 8.76
CA LYS A 258 -7.50 -15.91 9.73
C LYS A 258 -8.23 -15.36 10.96
N GLU A 259 -7.79 -14.24 11.52
CA GLU A 259 -8.47 -13.57 12.64
C GLU A 259 -9.95 -13.33 12.33
N ILE A 260 -10.24 -12.73 11.16
CA ILE A 260 -11.60 -12.43 10.72
C ILE A 260 -12.41 -13.72 10.56
N VAL A 261 -11.92 -14.66 9.75
CA VAL A 261 -12.63 -15.91 9.45
C VAL A 261 -12.94 -16.70 10.72
N TYR A 262 -12.01 -16.70 11.67
CA TYR A 262 -12.12 -17.52 12.88
C TYR A 262 -12.95 -16.86 13.99
N SER A 263 -13.07 -15.50 13.99
CA SER A 263 -13.64 -14.80 15.15
C SER A 263 -14.81 -13.86 14.82
N HIS A 264 -15.25 -13.71 13.57
CA HIS A 264 -16.35 -12.78 13.24
C HIS A 264 -17.71 -13.19 13.81
N HIS A 265 -17.85 -14.40 14.32
CA HIS A 265 -19.02 -14.88 15.05
C HIS A 265 -18.79 -15.01 16.57
N GLU A 266 -17.65 -14.52 17.08
CA GLU A 266 -17.47 -14.38 18.52
C GLU A 266 -18.30 -13.20 19.04
N TRP A 267 -18.80 -13.34 20.26
CA TRP A 267 -19.60 -12.33 20.93
C TRP A 267 -18.81 -11.67 22.04
N TRP A 268 -18.95 -10.39 22.22
CA TRP A 268 -18.24 -9.65 23.26
C TRP A 268 -18.34 -10.29 24.64
N ASN A 269 -19.50 -10.91 24.97
CA ASN A 269 -19.75 -11.59 26.24
C ASN A 269 -19.29 -13.05 26.30
N GLY A 270 -18.61 -13.58 25.27
CA GLY A 270 -18.12 -14.95 25.21
C GLY A 270 -19.15 -16.03 24.85
N ARG A 271 -20.37 -15.64 24.43
CA ARG A 271 -21.41 -16.60 23.99
C ARG A 271 -21.36 -16.92 22.52
N GLY A 272 -20.36 -16.38 21.80
CA GLY A 272 -20.12 -16.61 20.38
C GLY A 272 -19.52 -17.98 20.09
N TYR A 273 -19.00 -18.15 18.89
CA TYR A 273 -18.32 -19.33 18.40
C TYR A 273 -17.20 -18.97 17.42
N PRO A 274 -16.21 -19.84 17.16
CA PRO A 274 -16.06 -21.23 17.62
C PRO A 274 -15.33 -21.36 18.95
N LEU A 275 -14.63 -20.31 19.42
CA LEU A 275 -13.75 -20.37 20.60
C LEU A 275 -14.47 -20.00 21.91
N GLY A 276 -15.51 -19.19 21.84
CA GLY A 276 -16.19 -18.64 23.02
C GLY A 276 -15.32 -17.65 23.81
N ILE A 277 -14.42 -16.94 23.11
CA ILE A 277 -13.58 -15.87 23.69
C ILE A 277 -14.39 -14.59 23.86
N SER A 278 -13.95 -13.70 24.76
CA SER A 278 -14.74 -12.52 25.15
C SER A 278 -13.89 -11.25 25.21
N GLY A 279 -14.56 -10.11 25.10
CA GLY A 279 -13.93 -8.80 25.27
C GLY A 279 -12.80 -8.55 24.28
N GLU A 280 -11.67 -8.06 24.79
CA GLU A 280 -10.50 -7.72 23.98
C GLU A 280 -9.67 -8.95 23.54
N ASP A 281 -9.97 -10.15 24.03
CA ASP A 281 -9.38 -11.39 23.51
C ASP A 281 -9.87 -11.71 22.09
N ILE A 282 -11.02 -11.14 21.69
CA ILE A 282 -11.48 -11.19 20.32
C ILE A 282 -10.64 -10.20 19.50
N PRO A 283 -9.95 -10.63 18.42
CA PRO A 283 -9.22 -9.73 17.55
C PRO A 283 -10.07 -8.54 17.09
N LEU A 284 -9.48 -7.35 16.99
CA LEU A 284 -10.19 -6.15 16.53
C LEU A 284 -10.83 -6.37 15.16
N SER A 285 -10.12 -7.05 14.26
CA SER A 285 -10.58 -7.42 12.93
C SER A 285 -11.88 -8.24 12.96
N GLY A 286 -11.99 -9.20 13.86
CA GLY A 286 -13.20 -10.00 14.09
C GLY A 286 -14.35 -9.17 14.66
N ARG A 287 -14.06 -8.30 15.65
CA ARG A 287 -15.08 -7.40 16.24
C ARG A 287 -15.67 -6.43 15.21
N ILE A 288 -14.82 -5.88 14.33
CA ILE A 288 -15.27 -5.00 13.24
C ILE A 288 -16.13 -5.78 12.24
N MET A 289 -15.66 -6.97 11.84
CA MET A 289 -16.40 -7.79 10.88
C MET A 289 -17.76 -8.24 11.42
N ALA A 290 -17.87 -8.59 12.71
CA ALA A 290 -19.13 -8.93 13.36
C ALA A 290 -20.17 -7.81 13.22
N VAL A 291 -19.77 -6.55 13.40
CA VAL A 291 -20.67 -5.40 13.23
C VAL A 291 -21.11 -5.26 11.78
N SER A 292 -20.17 -5.36 10.82
CA SER A 292 -20.45 -5.22 9.39
C SER A 292 -21.39 -6.31 8.87
N ASP A 293 -21.15 -7.56 9.27
CA ASP A 293 -21.94 -8.71 8.83
C ASP A 293 -23.35 -8.69 9.42
N VAL A 294 -23.49 -8.42 10.72
CA VAL A 294 -24.81 -8.35 11.38
C VAL A 294 -25.61 -7.17 10.86
N TYR A 295 -25.00 -6.00 10.65
CA TYR A 295 -25.71 -4.87 10.06
C TYR A 295 -26.27 -5.21 8.68
N ASP A 296 -25.42 -5.78 7.80
CA ASP A 296 -25.88 -6.21 6.46
C ASP A 296 -26.99 -7.25 6.55
N ALA A 297 -26.88 -8.21 7.46
CA ALA A 297 -27.91 -9.22 7.69
C ALA A 297 -29.26 -8.66 8.18
N LEU A 298 -29.23 -7.53 8.89
CA LEU A 298 -30.44 -6.84 9.35
C LEU A 298 -31.13 -6.06 8.24
N VAL A 299 -30.37 -5.33 7.41
CA VAL A 299 -30.88 -4.44 6.38
C VAL A 299 -31.09 -5.11 5.01
N SER A 300 -30.77 -6.39 4.87
CA SER A 300 -30.96 -7.17 3.64
C SER A 300 -32.14 -8.10 3.73
N ASP A 301 -32.89 -8.27 2.62
CA ASP A 301 -33.94 -9.26 2.49
C ASP A 301 -33.35 -10.67 2.54
N ARG A 302 -33.99 -11.54 3.32
CA ARG A 302 -33.67 -12.97 3.40
C ARG A 302 -34.94 -13.79 3.09
N PRO A 303 -34.81 -15.03 2.59
CA PRO A 303 -35.97 -15.84 2.21
C PRO A 303 -37.09 -15.95 3.27
N TYR A 304 -36.72 -15.72 4.53
CA TYR A 304 -37.63 -15.88 5.69
C TYR A 304 -37.88 -14.60 6.48
N LYS A 305 -37.26 -13.46 6.07
CA LYS A 305 -37.31 -12.21 6.84
C LYS A 305 -37.14 -11.02 5.92
N LYS A 306 -38.08 -10.08 5.96
CA LYS A 306 -37.94 -8.79 5.31
C LYS A 306 -36.82 -7.98 5.99
N ALA A 307 -36.11 -7.17 5.20
CA ALA A 307 -35.15 -6.21 5.69
C ALA A 307 -35.77 -5.29 6.75
N TYR A 308 -35.00 -5.03 7.79
CA TYR A 308 -35.32 -3.93 8.71
C TYR A 308 -34.93 -2.59 8.07
N THR A 309 -35.61 -1.52 8.51
CA THR A 309 -35.14 -0.18 8.20
C THR A 309 -33.79 0.07 8.89
N HIS A 310 -33.04 1.06 8.42
CA HIS A 310 -31.79 1.48 9.07
C HIS A 310 -31.98 1.74 10.57
N ASP A 311 -33.00 2.52 10.93
CA ASP A 311 -33.27 2.88 12.34
C ASP A 311 -33.57 1.66 13.21
N GLN A 312 -34.36 0.71 12.71
CA GLN A 312 -34.65 -0.55 13.39
C GLN A 312 -33.39 -1.41 13.58
N ALA A 313 -32.55 -1.51 12.53
CA ALA A 313 -31.30 -2.25 12.62
C ALA A 313 -30.37 -1.62 13.67
N MET A 314 -30.30 -0.29 13.71
CA MET A 314 -29.48 0.43 14.68
C MET A 314 -29.97 0.28 16.11
N GLU A 315 -31.28 0.27 16.32
CA GLU A 315 -31.87 0.03 17.65
C GLU A 315 -31.47 -1.35 18.18
N ILE A 316 -31.64 -2.40 17.35
CA ILE A 316 -31.23 -3.78 17.68
C ILE A 316 -29.74 -3.84 18.02
N MET A 317 -28.88 -3.23 17.20
CA MET A 317 -27.42 -3.27 17.42
C MET A 317 -27.00 -2.49 18.68
N ARG A 318 -27.71 -1.41 19.04
CA ARG A 318 -27.44 -0.68 20.29
C ARG A 318 -27.83 -1.50 21.51
N GLU A 319 -28.95 -2.21 21.48
CA GLU A 319 -29.38 -3.12 22.56
C GLU A 319 -28.38 -4.25 22.79
N GLU A 320 -27.72 -4.72 21.72
CA GLU A 320 -26.70 -5.76 21.79
C GLU A 320 -25.29 -5.23 22.09
N SER A 321 -25.11 -3.94 22.33
CA SER A 321 -23.84 -3.34 22.74
C SER A 321 -23.42 -3.86 24.13
N GLY A 322 -22.20 -4.39 24.22
CA GLY A 322 -21.66 -5.03 25.43
C GLY A 322 -22.09 -6.51 25.62
N THR A 323 -22.98 -7.02 24.77
CA THR A 323 -23.36 -8.45 24.71
C THR A 323 -22.78 -9.11 23.47
N HIS A 324 -23.22 -8.73 22.29
CA HIS A 324 -22.69 -9.20 21.02
C HIS A 324 -21.51 -8.35 20.58
N PHE A 325 -21.67 -7.03 20.60
CA PHE A 325 -20.70 -6.09 20.06
C PHE A 325 -19.85 -5.41 21.11
N ASP A 326 -18.62 -5.05 20.74
CA ASP A 326 -17.72 -4.19 21.51
C ASP A 326 -18.41 -2.84 21.78
N PRO A 327 -18.66 -2.47 23.06
CA PRO A 327 -19.40 -1.27 23.41
C PRO A 327 -18.66 0.03 23.03
N TYR A 328 -17.33 0.01 22.96
CA TYR A 328 -16.54 1.15 22.55
C TYR A 328 -16.58 1.33 21.04
N LEU A 329 -16.51 0.21 20.29
CA LEU A 329 -16.66 0.21 18.84
C LEU A 329 -18.05 0.74 18.44
N MET A 330 -19.12 0.29 19.13
CA MET A 330 -20.48 0.76 18.87
C MET A 330 -20.67 2.27 19.09
N LYS A 331 -20.00 2.86 20.09
CA LYS A 331 -20.03 4.31 20.29
C LYS A 331 -19.44 5.10 19.11
N ILE A 332 -18.38 4.57 18.50
CA ILE A 332 -17.70 5.20 17.37
C ILE A 332 -18.54 5.07 16.11
N ILE A 333 -19.06 3.87 15.89
CA ILE A 333 -19.85 3.54 14.69
C ILE A 333 -21.11 4.40 14.62
N ASN A 334 -21.74 4.73 15.75
CA ASN A 334 -22.90 5.63 15.76
C ASN A 334 -22.68 6.96 15.01
N ASN A 335 -21.42 7.43 14.90
CA ASN A 335 -21.10 8.67 14.20
C ASN A 335 -21.04 8.53 12.67
N ILE A 336 -20.90 7.31 12.14
CA ILE A 336 -20.78 7.02 10.69
C ILE A 336 -21.97 6.25 10.13
N MET A 337 -22.95 5.93 10.96
CA MET A 337 -24.08 5.08 10.56
C MET A 337 -25.00 5.70 9.51
N GLN A 338 -25.05 7.02 9.41
CA GLN A 338 -25.80 7.70 8.34
C GLN A 338 -25.28 7.29 6.94
N GLU A 339 -23.96 7.15 6.80
CA GLU A 339 -23.33 6.70 5.55
C GLU A 339 -23.69 5.26 5.19
N PHE A 340 -23.92 4.41 6.19
CA PHE A 340 -24.37 3.05 6.00
C PHE A 340 -25.80 3.00 5.44
N ALA A 341 -26.69 3.90 5.92
CA ALA A 341 -28.07 4.02 5.44
C ALA A 341 -28.11 4.39 3.95
N GLU A 342 -27.27 5.34 3.52
CA GLU A 342 -27.20 5.79 2.13
C GLU A 342 -26.81 4.64 1.19
N VAL A 343 -25.83 3.84 1.58
CA VAL A 343 -25.41 2.69 0.78
C VAL A 343 -26.43 1.56 0.79
N ALA A 344 -27.06 1.29 1.92
CA ALA A 344 -28.10 0.28 2.01
C ALA A 344 -29.29 0.63 1.09
N SER A 345 -29.68 1.91 1.00
CA SER A 345 -30.76 2.37 0.11
C SER A 345 -30.39 2.28 -1.39
N GLN A 346 -29.17 2.69 -1.75
CA GLN A 346 -28.70 2.64 -3.15
C GLN A 346 -28.64 1.21 -3.70
N ILE A 347 -28.33 0.23 -2.85
CA ILE A 347 -28.24 -1.17 -3.27
C ILE A 347 -29.62 -1.79 -3.42
N GLN A 348 -30.59 -1.40 -2.60
CA GLN A 348 -31.98 -1.81 -2.77
C GLN A 348 -32.56 -1.27 -4.08
N GLU A 349 -32.25 -0.03 -4.48
CA GLU A 349 -32.69 0.58 -5.75
C GLU A 349 -32.07 -0.10 -6.98
N ASN A 350 -30.75 -0.41 -6.94
CA ASN A 350 -30.06 -1.08 -8.06
C ASN A 350 -30.45 -2.56 -8.24
N THR A 351 -31.04 -3.20 -7.24
CA THR A 351 -31.55 -4.58 -7.36
C THR A 351 -32.86 -4.62 -8.15
N PHE A 352 -33.58 -3.49 -8.28
CA PHE A 352 -34.80 -3.38 -9.08
C PHE A 352 -34.57 -3.15 -10.59
N GLU A 353 -33.34 -2.79 -11.01
CA GLU A 353 -33.01 -2.59 -12.44
C GLU A 353 -32.50 -3.84 -13.17
N LEU A 354 -32.34 -4.98 -12.47
CA LEU A 354 -31.80 -6.24 -13.01
C LEU A 354 -32.83 -7.41 -13.06
N VAL A 355 -34.14 -7.12 -13.02
CA VAL A 355 -35.18 -8.13 -13.24
C VAL A 355 -35.92 -7.91 -14.56
#